data_6cfef39365202e96aa2443ebfc0ed923
#
_entry.id   6cfef39365202e96aa2443ebfc0ed923
#
_cell.length_a   1.000
_cell.length_b   1.000
_cell.length_c   1.000
_cell.angle_alpha   90.00
_cell.angle_beta   90.00
_cell.angle_gamma   90.00
#
_symmetry.space_group_name_H-M   'P 1'
#
loop_
_entity.id
_entity.type
_entity.pdbx_description
1 polymer ?
#
loop_
_entity_poly.entity_id
_entity_poly.type
_entity_poly.pdbx_seq_one_letter_code
_entity_poly.pdbx_strand_id
1 'polypeptide(L)'
;MILVSNDRFFVNGIQLLASEYKSLNDPELMILDFSPFIYIINAKWYYRQRFESPLTALQYCNKFLYLKSIKLNTFLKVANANKKKNNVFLLRNITTTELTIIKSICNGVAQNVIAGQLSRSIKTINAHKMRALYKLGVDDIRTFYHLLNLWECLWPKLRPTD
;
A
#
# COMPACT_ATOMS: atom_id res chain seq x y z
N MET A 1 8.77 -16.74 5.62
CA MET A 1 8.69 -15.29 5.30
C MET A 1 8.71 -15.12 3.78
N ILE A 2 7.81 -14.29 3.26
CA ILE A 2 7.80 -13.82 1.87
C ILE A 2 8.46 -12.44 1.86
N LEU A 3 9.57 -12.29 1.13
CA LEU A 3 10.30 -11.03 1.02
C LEU A 3 10.41 -10.65 -0.46
N VAL A 4 9.87 -9.49 -0.81
CA VAL A 4 9.89 -8.95 -2.18
C VAL A 4 10.59 -7.60 -2.16
N SER A 5 11.79 -7.55 -2.74
CA SER A 5 12.60 -6.34 -2.89
C SER A 5 13.56 -6.49 -4.06
N ASN A 6 13.88 -5.38 -4.71
CA ASN A 6 14.95 -5.28 -5.68
C ASN A 6 16.27 -4.76 -5.04
N ASP A 7 16.22 -4.35 -3.77
CA ASP A 7 17.36 -3.88 -3.00
C ASP A 7 18.07 -5.06 -2.32
N ARG A 8 19.21 -5.48 -2.86
CA ARG A 8 20.00 -6.61 -2.32
C ARG A 8 20.49 -6.37 -0.89
N PHE A 9 20.81 -5.12 -0.53
CA PHE A 9 21.25 -4.79 0.83
C PHE A 9 20.10 -4.96 1.82
N PHE A 10 18.92 -4.50 1.44
CA PHE A 10 17.71 -4.70 2.26
C PHE A 10 17.40 -6.19 2.42
N VAL A 11 17.44 -6.97 1.34
CA VAL A 11 17.21 -8.44 1.40
C VAL A 11 18.19 -9.11 2.35
N ASN A 12 19.49 -8.85 2.20
CA ASN A 12 20.53 -9.42 3.06
C ASN A 12 20.34 -8.99 4.52
N GLY A 13 20.00 -7.72 4.77
CA GLY A 13 19.74 -7.22 6.11
C GLY A 13 18.55 -7.92 6.78
N ILE A 14 17.44 -8.11 6.07
CA ILE A 14 16.28 -8.84 6.58
C ILE A 14 16.60 -10.32 6.83
N GLN A 15 17.37 -10.97 5.94
CA GLN A 15 17.79 -12.37 6.12
C GLN A 15 18.69 -12.54 7.35
N LEU A 16 19.63 -11.62 7.56
CA LEU A 16 20.48 -11.60 8.75
C LEU A 16 19.64 -11.43 10.02
N LEU A 17 18.71 -10.48 10.03
CA LEU A 17 17.77 -10.31 11.14
C LEU A 17 16.91 -11.56 11.38
N ALA A 18 16.49 -12.25 10.33
CA ALA A 18 15.72 -13.48 10.47
C ALA A 18 16.54 -14.64 11.06
N SER A 19 17.86 -14.66 10.88
CA SER A 19 18.74 -15.64 11.57
C SER A 19 18.83 -15.39 13.09
N GLU A 20 18.79 -14.13 13.50
CA GLU A 20 18.85 -13.74 14.91
C GLU A 20 17.48 -13.79 15.59
N TYR A 21 16.44 -13.37 14.90
CA TYR A 21 15.08 -13.25 15.44
C TYR A 21 14.12 -14.27 14.82
N LYS A 22 13.92 -15.41 15.49
CA LYS A 22 13.02 -16.50 15.06
C LYS A 22 11.61 -16.01 14.66
N SER A 23 11.18 -14.89 15.20
CA SER A 23 9.90 -14.27 14.90
C SER A 23 9.78 -13.83 13.42
N LEU A 24 10.88 -13.55 12.74
CA LEU A 24 10.89 -13.17 11.33
C LEU A 24 10.86 -14.38 10.39
N ASN A 25 11.15 -15.59 10.89
CA ASN A 25 11.09 -16.83 10.09
C ASN A 25 9.67 -17.39 9.91
N ASP A 26 8.65 -16.58 10.19
CA ASP A 26 7.26 -16.96 10.00
C ASP A 26 6.90 -17.03 8.50
N PRO A 27 6.40 -18.17 7.99
CA PRO A 27 5.97 -18.30 6.59
C PRO A 27 4.80 -17.36 6.25
N GLU A 28 4.01 -16.95 7.25
CA GLU A 28 2.91 -16.01 7.06
C GLU A 28 3.34 -14.54 7.07
N LEU A 29 4.60 -14.22 7.35
CA LEU A 29 5.10 -12.85 7.28
C LEU A 29 5.45 -12.50 5.84
N MET A 30 4.86 -11.41 5.32
CA MET A 30 5.14 -10.83 4.01
C MET A 30 5.71 -9.43 4.18
N ILE A 31 6.89 -9.18 3.61
CA ILE A 31 7.55 -7.88 3.58
C ILE A 31 7.71 -7.46 2.12
N LEU A 32 7.12 -6.33 1.74
CA LEU A 32 7.23 -5.76 0.41
C LEU A 32 8.00 -4.45 0.50
N ASP A 33 9.10 -4.35 -0.22
CA ASP A 33 9.93 -3.14 -0.29
C ASP A 33 9.42 -2.20 -1.39
N PHE A 34 8.82 -1.10 -0.96
CA PHE A 34 8.31 -0.02 -1.81
C PHE A 34 9.06 1.27 -1.49
N SER A 35 10.39 1.19 -1.50
CA SER A 35 11.28 2.27 -1.07
C SER A 35 10.77 3.67 -1.46
N PRO A 36 10.71 4.64 -0.54
CA PRO A 36 11.24 4.64 0.83
C PRO A 36 10.34 3.98 1.88
N PHE A 37 9.33 3.25 1.47
CA PHE A 37 8.37 2.56 2.34
C PHE A 37 8.56 1.05 2.32
N ILE A 38 8.00 0.39 3.32
CA ILE A 38 7.84 -1.07 3.37
C ILE A 38 6.42 -1.41 3.81
N TYR A 39 5.88 -2.48 3.25
CA TYR A 39 4.68 -3.12 3.77
C TYR A 39 5.09 -4.32 4.64
N ILE A 40 4.47 -4.45 5.81
CA ILE A 40 4.63 -5.59 6.71
C ILE A 40 3.25 -6.20 6.90
N ILE A 41 2.96 -7.30 6.20
CA ILE A 41 1.60 -7.85 6.04
C ILE A 41 1.59 -9.32 6.48
N ASN A 42 0.45 -9.79 6.98
CA ASN A 42 0.21 -11.22 7.10
C ASN A 42 -0.18 -11.79 5.72
N ALA A 43 0.64 -12.70 5.19
CA ALA A 43 0.44 -13.29 3.86
C ALA A 43 -0.90 -14.04 3.73
N LYS A 44 -1.27 -14.80 4.76
CA LYS A 44 -2.55 -15.52 4.78
C LYS A 44 -3.75 -14.57 4.74
N TRP A 45 -3.68 -13.46 5.49
CA TRP A 45 -4.68 -12.41 5.39
C TRP A 45 -4.71 -11.82 3.98
N TYR A 46 -3.55 -11.47 3.41
CA TYR A 46 -3.43 -10.87 2.08
C TYR A 46 -4.08 -11.74 1.01
N TYR A 47 -3.70 -13.00 0.90
CA TYR A 47 -4.22 -13.91 -0.12
C TYR A 47 -5.72 -14.23 0.05
N ARG A 48 -6.24 -14.21 1.27
CA ARG A 48 -7.69 -14.35 1.52
C ARG A 48 -8.53 -13.21 0.97
N GLN A 49 -7.96 -12.01 0.81
CA GLN A 49 -8.72 -10.84 0.31
C GLN A 49 -9.06 -10.98 -1.18
N ARG A 50 -8.33 -11.78 -1.95
CA ARG A 50 -8.50 -11.96 -3.40
C ARG A 50 -8.68 -10.63 -4.13
N PHE A 51 -7.74 -9.71 -3.88
CA PHE A 51 -7.79 -8.38 -4.49
C PHE A 51 -7.86 -8.48 -6.01
N GLU A 52 -8.79 -7.73 -6.61
CA GLU A 52 -9.03 -7.73 -8.05
C GLU A 52 -8.07 -6.83 -8.82
N SER A 53 -7.43 -5.88 -8.15
CA SER A 53 -6.55 -4.90 -8.79
C SER A 53 -5.47 -4.37 -7.84
N PRO A 54 -4.36 -3.83 -8.39
CA PRO A 54 -3.33 -3.14 -7.62
C PRO A 54 -3.88 -2.01 -6.74
N LEU A 55 -4.84 -1.26 -7.26
CA LEU A 55 -5.49 -0.16 -6.52
C LEU A 55 -6.26 -0.66 -5.31
N THR A 56 -6.98 -1.77 -5.44
CA THR A 56 -7.69 -2.39 -4.33
C THR A 56 -6.70 -2.90 -3.28
N ALA A 57 -5.62 -3.56 -3.71
CA ALA A 57 -4.57 -4.01 -2.82
C ALA A 57 -3.92 -2.83 -2.07
N LEU A 58 -3.56 -1.75 -2.77
CA LEU A 58 -3.03 -0.53 -2.15
C LEU A 58 -4.01 0.00 -1.09
N GLN A 59 -5.29 0.17 -1.44
CA GLN A 59 -6.31 0.70 -0.53
C GLN A 59 -6.38 -0.09 0.77
N TYR A 60 -6.40 -1.43 0.69
CA TYR A 60 -6.54 -2.29 1.86
C TYR A 60 -5.24 -2.51 2.63
N CYS A 61 -4.10 -2.53 1.92
CA CYS A 61 -2.79 -2.78 2.54
C CYS A 61 -2.16 -1.53 3.15
N ASN A 62 -2.62 -0.31 2.81
CA ASN A 62 -1.94 0.91 3.23
C ASN A 62 -1.81 1.10 4.75
N LYS A 63 -2.70 0.51 5.54
CA LYS A 63 -2.58 0.45 7.02
C LYS A 63 -1.36 -0.34 7.52
N PHE A 64 -0.70 -1.08 6.67
CA PHE A 64 0.51 -1.86 6.96
C PHE A 64 1.76 -1.21 6.35
N LEU A 65 1.64 0.03 5.89
CA LEU A 65 2.72 0.82 5.32
C LEU A 65 3.53 1.49 6.41
N TYR A 66 4.84 1.38 6.32
CA TYR A 66 5.81 1.97 7.25
C TYR A 66 6.96 2.59 6.46
N LEU A 67 7.62 3.59 7.02
CA LEU A 67 8.88 4.06 6.47
C LEU A 67 9.95 2.97 6.59
N LYS A 68 10.79 2.80 5.57
CA LYS A 68 11.91 1.85 5.56
C LYS A 68 12.94 2.15 6.67
N SER A 69 12.98 3.41 7.15
CA SER A 69 13.79 3.86 8.29
C SER A 69 13.21 3.52 9.68
N ILE A 70 12.19 2.67 9.75
CA ILE A 70 11.58 2.22 10.99
C ILE A 70 12.63 1.64 11.96
N LYS A 71 12.57 2.01 13.24
CA LYS A 71 13.48 1.48 14.26
C LYS A 71 13.30 -0.04 14.41
N LEU A 72 14.40 -0.79 14.56
CA LEU A 72 14.41 -2.25 14.66
C LEU A 72 13.40 -2.78 15.69
N ASN A 73 13.36 -2.23 16.91
CA ASN A 73 12.42 -2.66 17.93
C ASN A 73 10.96 -2.49 17.51
N THR A 74 10.65 -1.41 16.77
CA THR A 74 9.30 -1.17 16.26
C THR A 74 8.99 -2.14 15.11
N PHE A 75 9.93 -2.36 14.21
CA PHE A 75 9.83 -3.35 13.14
C PHE A 75 9.51 -4.74 13.67
N LEU A 76 10.27 -5.22 14.67
CA LEU A 76 10.04 -6.52 15.30
C LEU A 76 8.68 -6.60 16.01
N LYS A 77 8.25 -5.53 16.69
CA LYS A 77 6.92 -5.46 17.32
C LYS A 77 5.80 -5.56 16.26
N VAL A 78 5.93 -4.83 15.16
CA VAL A 78 4.95 -4.83 14.06
C VAL A 78 4.90 -6.20 13.39
N ALA A 79 6.06 -6.79 13.05
CA ALA A 79 6.14 -8.12 12.46
C ALA A 79 5.46 -9.17 13.33
N ASN A 80 5.67 -9.13 14.66
CA ASN A 80 5.01 -10.01 15.62
C ASN A 80 3.50 -9.73 15.77
N ALA A 81 3.09 -8.47 15.77
CA ALA A 81 1.68 -8.09 15.92
C ALA A 81 0.83 -8.51 14.71
N ASN A 82 1.40 -8.46 13.50
CA ASN A 82 0.71 -8.85 12.27
C ASN A 82 0.38 -10.36 12.20
N LYS A 83 1.04 -11.20 12.99
CA LYS A 83 0.67 -12.62 13.15
C LYS A 83 -0.73 -12.80 13.75
N LYS A 84 -1.18 -11.88 14.61
CA LYS A 84 -2.40 -12.03 15.42
C LYS A 84 -3.60 -11.23 14.90
N LYS A 85 -3.42 -10.31 13.95
CA LYS A 85 -4.48 -9.37 13.56
C LYS A 85 -5.25 -9.80 12.31
N ASN A 86 -6.34 -10.50 12.52
CA ASN A 86 -7.46 -10.62 11.57
C ASN A 86 -8.43 -9.42 11.63
N ASN A 87 -7.97 -8.22 12.02
CA ASN A 87 -8.87 -7.09 12.19
C ASN A 87 -9.31 -6.57 10.84
N VAL A 88 -10.56 -6.83 10.50
CA VAL A 88 -11.32 -6.16 9.46
C VAL A 88 -11.51 -4.70 9.92
N PHE A 89 -10.59 -3.82 9.57
CA PHE A 89 -10.86 -2.40 9.65
C PHE A 89 -11.83 -2.04 8.52
N LEU A 90 -12.97 -1.46 8.88
CA LEU A 90 -13.88 -0.81 7.94
C LEU A 90 -13.14 0.37 7.32
N LEU A 91 -12.47 0.13 6.20
CA LEU A 91 -11.91 1.21 5.39
C LEU A 91 -13.08 2.03 4.87
N ARG A 92 -13.00 3.34 4.98
CA ARG A 92 -13.95 4.23 4.33
C ARG A 92 -13.80 4.04 2.82
N ASN A 93 -14.80 3.45 2.19
CA ASN A 93 -14.77 3.18 0.76
C ASN A 93 -14.58 4.48 -0.03
N ILE A 94 -13.66 4.45 -0.98
CA ILE A 94 -13.51 5.53 -1.97
C ILE A 94 -14.79 5.56 -2.79
N THR A 95 -15.37 6.74 -2.97
CA THR A 95 -16.53 6.90 -3.86
C THR A 95 -16.08 6.85 -5.32
N THR A 96 -17.02 6.52 -6.22
CA THR A 96 -16.76 6.51 -7.67
C THR A 96 -16.18 7.85 -8.15
N THR A 97 -16.75 8.96 -7.68
CA THR A 97 -16.27 10.31 -8.02
C THR A 97 -14.84 10.55 -7.55
N GLU A 98 -14.52 10.20 -6.31
CA GLU A 98 -13.16 10.32 -5.76
C GLU A 98 -12.16 9.48 -6.56
N LEU A 99 -12.54 8.25 -6.91
CA LEU A 99 -11.71 7.36 -7.71
C LEU A 99 -11.48 7.91 -9.13
N THR A 100 -12.52 8.42 -9.79
CA THR A 100 -12.43 9.04 -11.11
C THR A 100 -11.47 10.22 -11.09
N ILE A 101 -11.60 11.11 -10.11
CA ILE A 101 -10.74 12.29 -9.96
C ILE A 101 -9.26 11.87 -9.77
N ILE A 102 -9.00 10.93 -8.86
CA ILE A 102 -7.62 10.45 -8.62
C ILE A 102 -7.03 9.83 -9.89
N LYS A 103 -7.77 8.95 -10.58
CA LYS A 103 -7.31 8.34 -11.82
C LYS A 103 -7.02 9.38 -12.91
N SER A 104 -7.89 10.37 -13.07
CA SER A 104 -7.69 11.44 -14.04
C SER A 104 -6.43 12.26 -13.75
N ILE A 105 -6.19 12.58 -12.48
CA ILE A 105 -4.97 13.31 -12.06
C ILE A 105 -3.71 12.44 -12.33
N CYS A 106 -3.76 11.15 -12.02
CA CYS A 106 -2.65 10.24 -12.29
C CYS A 106 -2.35 10.11 -13.80
N ASN A 107 -3.38 10.23 -14.62
CA ASN A 107 -3.24 10.27 -16.09
C ASN A 107 -2.80 11.65 -16.61
N GLY A 108 -2.40 12.57 -15.74
CA GLY A 108 -1.89 13.89 -16.13
C GLY A 108 -2.98 14.91 -16.47
N VAL A 109 -4.26 14.61 -16.25
CA VAL A 109 -5.35 15.55 -16.56
C VAL A 109 -5.35 16.67 -15.51
N ALA A 110 -5.28 17.92 -15.99
CA ALA A 110 -5.28 19.10 -15.11
C ALA A 110 -6.61 19.26 -14.38
N GLN A 111 -6.57 19.74 -13.12
CA GLN A 111 -7.76 19.83 -12.27
C GLN A 111 -8.85 20.77 -12.83
N ASN A 112 -8.49 21.81 -13.59
CA ASN A 112 -9.46 22.68 -14.27
C ASN A 112 -10.24 21.93 -15.37
N VAL A 113 -9.56 21.04 -16.09
CA VAL A 113 -10.20 20.20 -17.12
C VAL A 113 -11.18 19.21 -16.46
N ILE A 114 -10.76 18.55 -15.38
CA ILE A 114 -11.62 17.65 -14.59
C ILE A 114 -12.83 18.43 -14.05
N ALA A 115 -12.62 19.65 -13.57
CA ALA A 115 -13.69 20.51 -13.07
C ALA A 115 -14.74 20.82 -14.15
N GLY A 116 -14.29 21.15 -15.38
CA GLY A 116 -15.17 21.32 -16.53
C GLY A 116 -15.95 20.06 -16.89
N GLN A 117 -15.27 18.91 -16.99
CA GLN A 117 -15.89 17.62 -17.31
C GLN A 117 -16.98 17.19 -16.32
N LEU A 118 -16.76 17.48 -15.03
CA LEU A 118 -17.68 17.10 -13.97
C LEU A 118 -18.68 18.23 -13.59
N SER A 119 -18.66 19.37 -14.29
CA SER A 119 -19.47 20.56 -13.99
C SER A 119 -19.35 20.97 -12.50
N ARG A 120 -18.12 21.00 -11.99
CA ARG A 120 -17.78 21.34 -10.60
C ARG A 120 -16.72 22.41 -10.53
N SER A 121 -16.59 23.09 -9.36
CA SER A 121 -15.50 24.03 -9.15
C SER A 121 -14.16 23.30 -8.92
N ILE A 122 -13.04 23.95 -9.25
CA ILE A 122 -11.69 23.42 -8.94
C ILE A 122 -11.54 23.17 -7.43
N LYS A 123 -12.11 24.02 -6.58
CA LYS A 123 -12.15 23.83 -5.13
C LYS A 123 -12.83 22.51 -4.74
N THR A 124 -13.93 22.18 -5.40
CA THR A 124 -14.65 20.91 -5.18
C THR A 124 -13.82 19.72 -5.62
N ILE A 125 -13.14 19.78 -6.78
CA ILE A 125 -12.24 18.73 -7.26
C ILE A 125 -11.09 18.52 -6.27
N ASN A 126 -10.47 19.62 -5.78
CA ASN A 126 -9.42 19.52 -4.78
C ASN A 126 -9.92 18.88 -3.47
N ALA A 127 -11.12 19.21 -3.02
CA ALA A 127 -11.72 18.59 -1.83
C ALA A 127 -11.94 17.09 -2.00
N HIS A 128 -12.43 16.64 -3.15
CA HIS A 128 -12.55 15.21 -3.46
C HIS A 128 -11.20 14.51 -3.52
N LYS A 129 -10.19 15.13 -4.16
CA LYS A 129 -8.82 14.62 -4.19
C LYS A 129 -8.28 14.39 -2.78
N MET A 130 -8.37 15.39 -1.91
CA MET A 130 -7.87 15.30 -0.54
C MET A 130 -8.60 14.23 0.29
N ARG A 131 -9.91 14.10 0.12
CA ARG A 131 -10.69 13.03 0.78
C ARG A 131 -10.28 11.65 0.30
N ALA A 132 -10.04 11.50 -1.02
CA ALA A 132 -9.57 10.24 -1.59
C ALA A 132 -8.20 9.85 -1.03
N LEU A 133 -7.23 10.78 -1.01
CA LEU A 133 -5.90 10.54 -0.45
C LEU A 133 -5.99 10.16 1.03
N TYR A 134 -6.79 10.89 1.81
CA TYR A 134 -7.03 10.54 3.21
C TYR A 134 -7.60 9.13 3.39
N LYS A 135 -8.58 8.73 2.57
CA LYS A 135 -9.15 7.38 2.60
C LYS A 135 -8.16 6.29 2.18
N LEU A 136 -7.23 6.65 1.30
CA LEU A 136 -6.11 5.79 0.87
C LEU A 136 -4.98 5.76 1.91
N GLY A 137 -5.02 6.65 2.91
CA GLY A 137 -3.99 6.76 3.94
C GLY A 137 -2.66 7.28 3.40
N VAL A 138 -2.69 8.13 2.38
CA VAL A 138 -1.52 8.80 1.81
C VAL A 138 -1.68 10.31 1.90
N ASP A 139 -0.56 11.02 2.12
CA ASP A 139 -0.59 12.45 2.38
C ASP A 139 -0.68 13.28 1.09
N ASP A 140 -0.14 12.76 0.00
CA ASP A 140 -0.06 13.48 -1.27
C ASP A 140 -0.20 12.57 -2.50
N ILE A 141 -0.49 13.21 -3.66
CA ILE A 141 -0.72 12.51 -4.92
C ILE A 141 0.53 11.83 -5.49
N ARG A 142 1.73 12.34 -5.19
CA ARG A 142 2.99 11.78 -5.70
C ARG A 142 3.27 10.46 -4.99
N THR A 143 3.13 10.47 -3.67
CA THR A 143 3.22 9.24 -2.85
C THR A 143 2.20 8.21 -3.30
N PHE A 144 0.94 8.62 -3.54
CA PHE A 144 -0.07 7.72 -4.07
C PHE A 144 0.34 7.11 -5.40
N TYR A 145 0.76 7.94 -6.36
CA TYR A 145 1.18 7.49 -7.70
C TYR A 145 2.38 6.54 -7.63
N HIS A 146 3.36 6.89 -6.82
CA HIS A 146 4.53 6.04 -6.59
C HIS A 146 4.14 4.65 -6.06
N LEU A 147 3.33 4.60 -5.02
CA LEU A 147 2.86 3.34 -4.44
C LEU A 147 2.02 2.53 -5.43
N LEU A 148 1.12 3.19 -6.18
CA LEU A 148 0.29 2.51 -7.18
C LEU A 148 1.14 1.86 -8.28
N ASN A 149 2.13 2.58 -8.83
CA ASN A 149 3.04 2.04 -9.83
C ASN A 149 3.83 0.82 -9.31
N LEU A 150 4.29 0.86 -8.07
CA LEU A 150 4.97 -0.28 -7.47
C LEU A 150 4.05 -1.47 -7.26
N TRP A 151 2.80 -1.24 -6.84
CA TRP A 151 1.78 -2.28 -6.78
C TRP A 151 1.50 -2.89 -8.16
N GLU A 152 1.39 -2.07 -9.21
CA GLU A 152 1.20 -2.53 -10.59
C GLU A 152 2.38 -3.38 -11.07
N CYS A 153 3.62 -2.96 -10.81
CA CYS A 153 4.82 -3.71 -11.16
C CYS A 153 4.92 -5.07 -10.44
N LEU A 154 4.50 -5.14 -9.18
CA LEU A 154 4.56 -6.36 -8.39
C LEU A 154 3.32 -7.25 -8.53
N TRP A 155 2.25 -6.72 -9.08
CA TRP A 155 0.95 -7.41 -9.19
C TRP A 155 1.03 -8.81 -9.81
N PRO A 156 1.76 -9.04 -10.91
CA PRO A 156 1.87 -10.36 -11.50
C PRO A 156 2.47 -11.42 -10.56
N LYS A 157 3.31 -10.98 -9.59
CA LYS A 157 3.97 -11.84 -8.62
C LYS A 157 3.16 -12.04 -7.34
N LEU A 158 2.25 -11.11 -7.05
CA LEU A 158 1.53 -11.04 -5.78
C LEU A 158 0.08 -11.52 -5.88
N ARG A 159 -0.48 -11.59 -7.09
CA ARG A 159 -1.83 -12.13 -7.25
C ARG A 159 -1.82 -13.63 -6.99
N PRO A 160 -2.86 -14.17 -6.33
CA PRO A 160 -3.00 -15.63 -6.19
C PRO A 160 -2.96 -16.28 -7.58
N THR A 161 -2.13 -17.28 -7.75
CA THR A 161 -2.28 -18.22 -8.87
C THR A 161 -3.50 -19.06 -8.57
N ASP A 162 -4.42 -19.12 -9.51
CA ASP A 162 -5.58 -20.01 -9.46
C ASP A 162 -5.15 -21.48 -9.33
#